data_692fa8c5777d1953ec32858714e678e4
#
_entry.id   692fa8c5777d1953ec32858714e678e4
#
_cell.length_a   1.000
_cell.length_b   1.000
_cell.length_c   1.000
_cell.angle_alpha   90.00
_cell.angle_beta   90.00
_cell.angle_gamma   90.00
#
_symmetry.space_group_name_H-M   'P 1'
#
loop_
_entity.id
_entity.type
_entity.pdbx_description
1 polymer ?
#
loop_
_entity_poly.entity_id
_entity_poly.type
_entity_poly.pdbx_seq_one_letter_code
_entity_poly.pdbx_strand_id
1 'polypeptide(L)'
;MKIDGVFSGGGIKGFALIGAYQAIEKRGYQFKRLAGTSAGSIISAFIIAGYTSDEILKIMDEVDLKMFLDERKSILPLPFTKWLSLYWNLGLYRGRKLEEWLCQKLRDRGVSTFADIAPGSLRVIASDLTNGRLMVIPDDLHHYGINPQSFSVAKAVRMSCSLPYFFEPVKLNTSKGATIFVDGGVLSNFPIWLFYQQDRPYKTRPVLGIKLSYSEKERPKKKINNAIDLFGALFETMKEAHDGRHISRRHEKDMVFIPVEDIVTTEFELNEQKKLALIELGRNRTNEFLKKWSY
;
A
#
# COMPACT_ATOMS: atom_id res chain seq x y z
N MET A 1 -21.60 -8.71 7.64
CA MET A 1 -21.74 -7.37 8.25
C MET A 1 -20.90 -6.37 7.45
N LYS A 2 -21.37 -5.09 7.32
CA LYS A 2 -20.65 -4.04 6.59
C LYS A 2 -19.66 -3.30 7.50
N ILE A 3 -18.40 -3.20 7.10
CA ILE A 3 -17.31 -2.53 7.83
C ILE A 3 -16.53 -1.57 6.93
N ASP A 4 -15.76 -0.69 7.53
CA ASP A 4 -14.73 0.10 6.86
C ASP A 4 -13.36 -0.48 7.21
N GLY A 5 -12.35 -0.30 6.36
CA GLY A 5 -11.04 -0.92 6.59
C GLY A 5 -9.84 -0.10 6.17
N VAL A 6 -8.71 -0.44 6.76
CA VAL A 6 -7.41 0.15 6.43
C VAL A 6 -6.38 -0.95 6.26
N PHE A 7 -5.66 -0.93 5.15
CA PHE A 7 -4.53 -1.82 4.88
C PHE A 7 -3.22 -1.04 4.83
N SER A 8 -2.25 -1.46 5.64
CA SER A 8 -0.94 -0.81 5.66
C SER A 8 -0.12 -1.12 4.42
N GLY A 9 0.86 -0.27 4.14
CA GLY A 9 1.93 -0.62 3.21
C GLY A 9 2.86 -1.70 3.77
N GLY A 10 3.61 -2.35 2.86
CA GLY A 10 4.53 -3.42 3.26
C GLY A 10 5.29 -4.07 2.10
N GLY A 11 5.16 -3.56 0.88
CA GLY A 11 5.80 -4.15 -0.30
C GLY A 11 5.40 -5.61 -0.48
N ILE A 12 6.37 -6.48 -0.73
CA ILE A 12 6.15 -7.91 -0.95
C ILE A 12 5.49 -8.63 0.24
N LYS A 13 5.60 -8.12 1.46
CA LYS A 13 4.91 -8.62 2.66
C LYS A 13 3.39 -8.53 2.54
N GLY A 14 2.87 -7.85 1.51
CA GLY A 14 1.44 -7.72 1.19
C GLY A 14 0.70 -9.03 1.00
N PHE A 15 1.40 -10.16 0.75
CA PHE A 15 0.77 -11.49 0.75
C PHE A 15 0.08 -11.82 2.09
N ALA A 16 0.62 -11.32 3.21
CA ALA A 16 -0.03 -11.48 4.51
C ALA A 16 -1.36 -10.70 4.60
N LEU A 17 -1.51 -9.60 3.87
CA LEU A 17 -2.77 -8.85 3.78
C LEU A 17 -3.86 -9.65 3.04
N ILE A 18 -3.47 -10.47 2.04
CA ILE A 18 -4.39 -11.36 1.33
C ILE A 18 -4.93 -12.41 2.30
N GLY A 19 -4.03 -13.04 3.09
CA GLY A 19 -4.43 -13.99 4.13
C GLY A 19 -5.36 -13.37 5.18
N ALA A 20 -5.09 -12.12 5.57
CA ALA A 20 -5.98 -11.38 6.46
C ALA A 20 -7.37 -11.16 5.82
N TYR A 21 -7.41 -10.77 4.55
CA TYR A 21 -8.68 -10.59 3.84
C TYR A 21 -9.45 -11.90 3.71
N GLN A 22 -8.80 -13.05 3.47
CA GLN A 22 -9.46 -14.37 3.49
C GLN A 22 -10.18 -14.65 4.82
N ALA A 23 -9.52 -14.34 5.96
CA ALA A 23 -10.13 -14.53 7.27
C ALA A 23 -11.34 -13.60 7.51
N ILE A 24 -11.25 -12.35 7.03
CA ILE A 24 -12.31 -11.34 7.15
C ILE A 24 -13.52 -11.74 6.29
N GLU A 25 -13.28 -12.09 5.04
CA GLU A 25 -14.31 -12.50 4.07
C GLU A 25 -15.04 -13.77 4.52
N LYS A 26 -14.29 -14.79 4.98
CA LYS A 26 -14.84 -16.04 5.51
C LYS A 26 -15.78 -15.85 6.70
N ARG A 27 -15.58 -14.79 7.47
CA ARG A 27 -16.48 -14.41 8.57
C ARG A 27 -17.69 -13.57 8.14
N GLY A 28 -17.87 -13.35 6.84
CA GLY A 28 -19.00 -12.61 6.27
C GLY A 28 -18.91 -11.09 6.44
N TYR A 29 -17.73 -10.53 6.74
CA TYR A 29 -17.52 -9.09 6.73
C TYR A 29 -17.36 -8.59 5.30
N GLN A 30 -17.95 -7.44 5.01
CA GLN A 30 -17.89 -6.76 3.71
C GLN A 30 -17.39 -5.33 3.88
N PHE A 31 -16.28 -5.01 3.25
CA PHE A 31 -15.76 -3.65 3.23
C PHE A 31 -16.64 -2.73 2.38
N LYS A 32 -16.94 -1.55 2.91
CA LYS A 32 -17.68 -0.48 2.22
C LYS A 32 -16.80 0.71 1.87
N ARG A 33 -15.86 1.02 2.73
CA ARG A 33 -14.83 2.03 2.48
C ARG A 33 -13.49 1.44 2.88
N LEU A 34 -12.50 1.65 2.03
CA LEU A 34 -11.13 1.21 2.26
C LEU A 34 -10.15 2.36 2.11
N ALA A 35 -9.15 2.36 2.94
CA ALA A 35 -7.96 3.18 2.75
C ALA A 35 -6.72 2.29 2.75
N GLY A 36 -5.76 2.63 1.90
CA GLY A 36 -4.53 1.84 1.80
C GLY A 36 -3.33 2.63 1.35
N THR A 37 -2.16 2.14 1.73
CA THR A 37 -0.86 2.68 1.31
C THR A 37 -0.04 1.57 0.67
N SER A 38 0.65 1.85 -0.43
CA SER A 38 1.56 0.90 -1.10
C SER A 38 0.85 -0.45 -1.38
N ALA A 39 1.40 -1.58 -0.95
CA ALA A 39 0.77 -2.91 -1.09
C ALA A 39 -0.69 -2.92 -0.57
N GLY A 40 -0.97 -2.21 0.53
CA GLY A 40 -2.32 -2.08 1.07
C GLY A 40 -3.27 -1.35 0.11
N SER A 41 -2.77 -0.40 -0.70
CA SER A 41 -3.58 0.26 -1.73
C SER A 41 -3.95 -0.67 -2.88
N ILE A 42 -3.07 -1.60 -3.26
CA ILE A 42 -3.35 -2.64 -4.27
C ILE A 42 -4.50 -3.53 -3.79
N ILE A 43 -4.37 -4.08 -2.57
CA ILE A 43 -5.40 -4.95 -1.98
C ILE A 43 -6.73 -4.19 -1.83
N SER A 44 -6.69 -2.95 -1.33
CA SER A 44 -7.89 -2.11 -1.19
C SER A 44 -8.58 -1.85 -2.52
N ALA A 45 -7.81 -1.56 -3.58
CA ALA A 45 -8.36 -1.32 -4.92
C ALA A 45 -9.03 -2.58 -5.49
N PHE A 46 -8.40 -3.75 -5.35
CA PHE A 46 -8.98 -5.01 -5.81
C PHE A 46 -10.26 -5.38 -5.05
N ILE A 47 -10.29 -5.23 -3.72
CA ILE A 47 -11.50 -5.47 -2.92
C ILE A 47 -12.64 -4.54 -3.36
N ILE A 48 -12.37 -3.24 -3.56
CA ILE A 48 -13.39 -2.27 -4.01
C ILE A 48 -13.84 -2.56 -5.45
N ALA A 49 -12.97 -3.09 -6.31
CA ALA A 49 -13.32 -3.57 -7.64
C ALA A 49 -14.14 -4.89 -7.63
N GLY A 50 -14.36 -5.49 -6.46
CA GLY A 50 -15.20 -6.68 -6.30
C GLY A 50 -14.47 -8.01 -6.42
N TYR A 51 -13.16 -8.03 -6.30
CA TYR A 51 -12.39 -9.28 -6.22
C TYR A 51 -12.55 -9.94 -4.85
N THR A 52 -12.78 -11.24 -4.83
CA THR A 52 -12.70 -12.08 -3.64
C THR A 52 -11.25 -12.31 -3.23
N SER A 53 -11.03 -12.76 -2.02
CA SER A 53 -9.68 -13.07 -1.52
C SER A 53 -8.98 -14.17 -2.33
N ASP A 54 -9.73 -15.17 -2.79
CA ASP A 54 -9.19 -16.27 -3.59
C ASP A 54 -8.84 -15.81 -5.01
N GLU A 55 -9.65 -14.92 -5.59
CA GLU A 55 -9.33 -14.32 -6.89
C GLU A 55 -8.09 -13.41 -6.81
N ILE A 56 -7.93 -12.63 -5.74
CA ILE A 56 -6.72 -11.82 -5.52
C ILE A 56 -5.51 -12.74 -5.38
N LEU A 57 -5.63 -13.82 -4.62
CA LEU A 57 -4.55 -14.79 -4.47
C LEU A 57 -4.16 -15.37 -5.83
N LYS A 58 -5.12 -15.83 -6.62
CA LYS A 58 -4.87 -16.37 -7.97
C LYS A 58 -4.17 -15.36 -8.88
N ILE A 59 -4.62 -14.10 -8.90
CA ILE A 59 -3.98 -13.03 -9.67
C ILE A 59 -2.52 -12.82 -9.24
N MET A 60 -2.24 -12.90 -7.94
CA MET A 60 -0.89 -12.72 -7.40
C MET A 60 0.00 -13.95 -7.59
N ASP A 61 -0.60 -15.14 -7.74
CA ASP A 61 0.12 -16.38 -8.05
C ASP A 61 0.52 -16.47 -9.53
N GLU A 62 -0.34 -16.00 -10.42
CA GLU A 62 -0.12 -16.01 -11.86
C GLU A 62 0.92 -14.99 -12.32
N VAL A 63 1.20 -13.95 -11.51
CA VAL A 63 2.11 -12.88 -11.88
C VAL A 63 3.53 -13.15 -11.43
N ASP A 64 4.47 -13.13 -12.36
CA ASP A 64 5.89 -13.03 -12.00
C ASP A 64 6.19 -11.59 -11.56
N LEU A 65 6.38 -11.40 -10.27
CA LEU A 65 6.65 -10.08 -9.68
C LEU A 65 7.91 -9.41 -10.25
N LYS A 66 8.85 -10.19 -10.80
CA LYS A 66 10.04 -9.65 -11.49
C LYS A 66 9.69 -8.85 -12.72
N MET A 67 8.53 -9.10 -13.35
CA MET A 67 8.07 -8.28 -14.48
C MET A 67 7.88 -6.80 -14.12
N PHE A 68 7.62 -6.49 -12.85
CA PHE A 68 7.48 -5.11 -12.39
C PHE A 68 8.83 -4.38 -12.26
N LEU A 69 9.95 -5.13 -12.32
CA LEU A 69 11.31 -4.59 -12.32
C LEU A 69 11.69 -4.13 -13.75
N ASP A 70 10.95 -3.18 -14.28
CA ASP A 70 11.09 -2.66 -15.64
C ASP A 70 12.23 -1.65 -15.75
N GLU A 71 13.47 -2.17 -15.87
CA GLU A 71 14.67 -1.35 -16.06
C GLU A 71 14.59 -0.55 -17.38
N ARG A 72 15.22 0.63 -17.39
CA ARG A 72 15.47 1.34 -18.64
C ARG A 72 16.57 0.59 -19.43
N LYS A 73 16.32 0.35 -20.71
CA LYS A 73 17.36 -0.18 -21.60
C LYS A 73 18.53 0.80 -21.64
N SER A 74 19.67 0.40 -21.08
CA SER A 74 20.92 1.15 -21.21
C SER A 74 21.59 0.80 -22.52
N ILE A 75 22.08 1.80 -23.23
CA ILE A 75 22.84 1.63 -24.47
C ILE A 75 24.24 1.06 -24.17
N LEU A 76 24.73 1.24 -22.95
CA LEU A 76 26.04 0.76 -22.48
C LEU A 76 25.86 -0.17 -21.27
N PRO A 77 26.32 -1.43 -21.34
CA PRO A 77 26.21 -2.40 -20.25
C PRO A 77 27.30 -2.18 -19.17
N LEU A 78 27.40 -0.99 -18.61
CA LEU A 78 28.36 -0.69 -17.56
C LEU A 78 27.67 -0.66 -16.18
N PRO A 79 28.30 -1.19 -15.11
CA PRO A 79 27.73 -1.15 -13.75
C PRO A 79 27.44 0.28 -13.28
N PHE A 80 28.09 1.27 -13.88
CA PHE A 80 27.90 2.70 -13.63
C PHE A 80 26.54 3.23 -14.10
N THR A 81 25.87 2.56 -15.03
CA THR A 81 24.60 3.03 -15.61
C THR A 81 23.44 2.97 -14.62
N LYS A 82 23.46 2.06 -13.64
CA LYS A 82 22.45 2.02 -12.58
C LYS A 82 22.54 3.24 -11.66
N TRP A 83 23.74 3.70 -11.33
CA TRP A 83 23.96 4.93 -10.57
C TRP A 83 23.52 6.18 -11.35
N LEU A 84 23.81 6.20 -12.65
CA LEU A 84 23.39 7.29 -13.53
C LEU A 84 21.86 7.35 -13.66
N SER A 85 21.21 6.18 -13.77
CA SER A 85 19.74 6.09 -13.79
C SER A 85 19.14 6.60 -12.47
N LEU A 86 19.73 6.24 -11.34
CA LEU A 86 19.28 6.72 -10.04
C LEU A 86 19.38 8.25 -9.92
N TYR A 87 20.47 8.83 -10.41
CA TYR A 87 20.69 10.27 -10.37
C TYR A 87 19.72 11.06 -11.27
N TRP A 88 19.49 10.59 -12.51
CA TRP A 88 18.65 11.33 -13.48
C TRP A 88 17.18 10.96 -13.44
N ASN A 89 16.85 9.71 -13.14
CA ASN A 89 15.48 9.20 -13.17
C ASN A 89 14.88 9.05 -11.76
N LEU A 90 15.68 9.24 -10.71
CA LEU A 90 15.29 9.15 -9.30
C LEU A 90 14.78 7.76 -8.86
N GLY A 91 15.05 6.72 -9.67
CA GLY A 91 14.63 5.36 -9.41
C GLY A 91 15.33 4.35 -10.32
N LEU A 92 15.42 3.10 -9.86
CA LEU A 92 16.02 1.99 -10.61
C LEU A 92 15.06 1.42 -11.66
N TYR A 93 13.76 1.37 -11.33
CA TYR A 93 12.71 0.77 -12.15
C TYR A 93 11.64 1.80 -12.49
N ARG A 94 11.12 1.73 -13.73
CA ARG A 94 10.13 2.71 -14.22
C ARG A 94 8.77 2.57 -13.54
N GLY A 95 8.40 1.34 -13.11
CA GLY A 95 7.12 1.01 -12.53
C GLY A 95 5.93 1.14 -13.49
N ARG A 96 6.19 1.26 -14.80
CA ARG A 96 5.16 1.35 -15.83
C ARG A 96 4.43 0.03 -15.98
N LYS A 97 5.14 -1.09 -15.93
CA LYS A 97 4.54 -2.42 -16.01
C LYS A 97 3.60 -2.71 -14.85
N LEU A 98 3.92 -2.21 -13.64
CA LEU A 98 3.01 -2.29 -12.50
C LEU A 98 1.72 -1.50 -12.77
N GLU A 99 1.82 -0.27 -13.29
CA GLU A 99 0.64 0.54 -13.63
C GLU A 99 -0.20 -0.12 -14.72
N GLU A 100 0.41 -0.64 -15.78
CA GLU A 100 -0.25 -1.33 -16.88
C GLU A 100 -0.99 -2.59 -16.39
N TRP A 101 -0.35 -3.39 -15.56
CA TRP A 101 -0.95 -4.58 -14.96
C TRP A 101 -2.14 -4.24 -14.06
N LEU A 102 -1.99 -3.25 -13.18
CA LEU A 102 -3.10 -2.76 -12.36
C LEU A 102 -4.26 -2.27 -13.21
N CYS A 103 -3.96 -1.51 -14.27
CA CYS A 103 -4.95 -1.00 -15.21
C CYS A 103 -5.75 -2.12 -15.87
N GLN A 104 -5.06 -3.19 -16.29
CA GLN A 104 -5.71 -4.36 -16.89
C GLN A 104 -6.61 -5.07 -15.87
N LYS A 105 -6.07 -5.41 -14.69
CA LYS A 105 -6.83 -6.15 -13.68
C LYS A 105 -8.05 -5.37 -13.17
N LEU A 106 -7.93 -4.08 -12.97
CA LEU A 106 -9.08 -3.25 -12.58
C LEU A 106 -10.13 -3.15 -13.69
N ARG A 107 -9.70 -3.04 -14.97
CA ARG A 107 -10.62 -3.04 -16.13
C ARG A 107 -11.38 -4.36 -16.28
N ASP A 108 -10.79 -5.48 -15.95
CA ASP A 108 -11.46 -6.79 -15.94
C ASP A 108 -12.71 -6.80 -15.03
N ARG A 109 -12.80 -5.82 -14.10
CA ARG A 109 -13.94 -5.58 -13.20
C ARG A 109 -14.70 -4.28 -13.53
N GLY A 110 -14.47 -3.69 -14.69
CA GLY A 110 -15.14 -2.45 -15.10
C GLY A 110 -14.66 -1.20 -14.38
N VAL A 111 -13.51 -1.25 -13.69
CA VAL A 111 -12.95 -0.11 -12.95
C VAL A 111 -11.75 0.47 -13.70
N SER A 112 -11.82 1.73 -14.07
CA SER A 112 -10.72 2.48 -14.69
C SER A 112 -10.41 3.75 -13.92
N THR A 113 -11.45 4.47 -13.49
CA THR A 113 -11.37 5.76 -12.81
C THR A 113 -12.13 5.74 -11.49
N PHE A 114 -12.00 6.78 -10.68
CA PHE A 114 -12.78 6.91 -9.45
C PHE A 114 -14.29 7.13 -9.70
N ALA A 115 -14.72 7.45 -10.93
CA ALA A 115 -16.13 7.50 -11.30
C ALA A 115 -16.79 6.10 -11.35
N ASP A 116 -15.99 5.06 -11.58
CA ASP A 116 -16.48 3.68 -11.75
C ASP A 116 -16.70 2.95 -10.41
N ILE A 117 -16.35 3.58 -9.30
CA ILE A 117 -16.52 3.04 -7.93
C ILE A 117 -17.39 3.96 -7.08
N ALA A 118 -17.98 3.41 -6.01
CA ALA A 118 -18.84 4.21 -5.15
C ALA A 118 -18.04 5.39 -4.53
N PRO A 119 -18.61 6.62 -4.50
CA PRO A 119 -17.93 7.79 -3.97
C PRO A 119 -17.42 7.56 -2.54
N GLY A 120 -16.13 7.84 -2.31
CA GLY A 120 -15.47 7.68 -1.01
C GLY A 120 -15.23 6.23 -0.58
N SER A 121 -15.48 5.24 -1.46
CA SER A 121 -15.22 3.82 -1.15
C SER A 121 -13.73 3.48 -1.10
N LEU A 122 -12.89 4.17 -1.84
CA LEU A 122 -11.44 3.96 -1.87
C LEU A 122 -10.68 5.27 -1.62
N ARG A 123 -9.71 5.21 -0.71
CA ARG A 123 -8.70 6.26 -0.50
C ARG A 123 -7.31 5.65 -0.57
N VAL A 124 -6.46 6.28 -1.36
CA VAL A 124 -5.08 5.85 -1.61
C VAL A 124 -4.15 6.96 -1.14
N ILE A 125 -3.10 6.59 -0.39
CA ILE A 125 -2.15 7.56 0.15
C ILE A 125 -0.91 7.65 -0.73
N ALA A 126 -0.51 8.88 -1.05
CA ALA A 126 0.76 9.19 -1.69
C ALA A 126 1.47 10.33 -0.95
N SER A 127 2.76 10.50 -1.18
CA SER A 127 3.56 11.58 -0.61
C SER A 127 3.98 12.55 -1.71
N ASP A 128 3.56 13.80 -1.61
CA ASP A 128 3.98 14.91 -2.47
C ASP A 128 5.30 15.49 -1.94
N LEU A 129 6.42 15.12 -2.57
CA LEU A 129 7.74 15.60 -2.17
C LEU A 129 8.01 17.04 -2.62
N THR A 130 7.37 17.51 -3.67
CA THR A 130 7.54 18.88 -4.16
C THR A 130 7.02 19.89 -3.15
N ASN A 131 5.90 19.58 -2.50
CA ASN A 131 5.25 20.48 -1.54
C ASN A 131 5.39 20.00 -0.08
N GLY A 132 6.08 18.88 0.16
CA GLY A 132 6.32 18.35 1.51
C GLY A 132 5.05 17.94 2.25
N ARG A 133 4.04 17.36 1.56
CA ARG A 133 2.74 17.05 2.18
C ARG A 133 2.19 15.69 1.78
N LEU A 134 1.35 15.16 2.66
CA LEU A 134 0.57 13.99 2.40
C LEU A 134 -0.54 14.30 1.37
N MET A 135 -0.85 13.33 0.51
CA MET A 135 -1.94 13.39 -0.45
C MET A 135 -2.88 12.20 -0.26
N VAL A 136 -4.15 12.49 -0.05
CA VAL A 136 -5.25 11.51 -0.02
C VAL A 136 -5.93 11.49 -1.39
N ILE A 137 -5.78 10.43 -2.15
CA ILE A 137 -6.38 10.28 -3.48
C ILE A 137 -7.70 9.49 -3.33
N PRO A 138 -8.83 9.98 -3.84
CA PRO A 138 -8.99 11.12 -4.76
C PRO A 138 -9.26 12.48 -4.09
N ASP A 139 -9.42 12.52 -2.77
CA ASP A 139 -9.97 13.69 -2.04
C ASP A 139 -9.16 14.98 -2.31
N ASP A 140 -7.82 14.90 -2.40
CA ASP A 140 -6.93 16.06 -2.55
C ASP A 140 -6.60 16.43 -4.01
N LEU A 141 -7.08 15.67 -5.00
CA LEU A 141 -6.77 15.92 -6.42
C LEU A 141 -7.16 17.32 -6.91
N HIS A 142 -8.24 17.86 -6.35
CA HIS A 142 -8.71 19.20 -6.70
C HIS A 142 -7.68 20.30 -6.38
N HIS A 143 -6.82 20.12 -5.37
CA HIS A 143 -5.72 21.05 -5.05
C HIS A 143 -4.66 21.14 -6.15
N TYR A 144 -4.63 20.14 -7.03
CA TYR A 144 -3.72 20.05 -8.19
C TYR A 144 -4.41 20.40 -9.51
N GLY A 145 -5.67 20.87 -9.48
CA GLY A 145 -6.45 21.17 -10.67
C GLY A 145 -6.90 19.93 -11.45
N ILE A 146 -6.93 18.77 -10.78
CA ILE A 146 -7.31 17.49 -11.41
C ILE A 146 -8.71 17.11 -10.94
N ASN A 147 -9.58 16.74 -11.89
CA ASN A 147 -10.91 16.22 -11.57
C ASN A 147 -10.78 14.85 -10.88
N PRO A 148 -11.22 14.70 -9.63
CA PRO A 148 -11.11 13.44 -8.88
C PRO A 148 -11.79 12.26 -9.57
N GLN A 149 -12.96 12.48 -10.19
CA GLN A 149 -13.74 11.42 -10.81
C GLN A 149 -13.08 10.81 -12.06
N SER A 150 -12.39 11.62 -12.84
CA SER A 150 -11.71 11.16 -14.06
C SER A 150 -10.29 10.60 -13.80
N PHE A 151 -9.81 10.65 -12.57
CA PHE A 151 -8.47 10.17 -12.25
C PHE A 151 -8.43 8.64 -12.23
N SER A 152 -7.37 8.05 -12.82
CA SER A 152 -7.19 6.60 -12.88
C SER A 152 -6.90 6.00 -11.49
N VAL A 153 -7.67 4.95 -11.12
CA VAL A 153 -7.42 4.19 -9.90
C VAL A 153 -6.06 3.51 -9.95
N ALA A 154 -5.70 2.90 -11.09
CA ALA A 154 -4.39 2.26 -11.28
C ALA A 154 -3.23 3.26 -11.09
N LYS A 155 -3.36 4.47 -11.62
CA LYS A 155 -2.36 5.53 -11.44
C LYS A 155 -2.25 5.98 -9.99
N ALA A 156 -3.37 6.11 -9.27
CA ALA A 156 -3.36 6.42 -7.83
C ALA A 156 -2.61 5.35 -7.04
N VAL A 157 -2.89 4.07 -7.30
CA VAL A 157 -2.19 2.94 -6.66
C VAL A 157 -0.70 2.93 -7.05
N ARG A 158 -0.37 3.20 -8.34
CA ARG A 158 1.03 3.32 -8.78
C ARG A 158 1.77 4.44 -8.04
N MET A 159 1.14 5.60 -7.84
CA MET A 159 1.71 6.69 -7.03
C MET A 159 2.02 6.21 -5.61
N SER A 160 1.07 5.54 -4.99
CA SER A 160 1.19 4.99 -3.65
C SER A 160 2.27 3.91 -3.50
N CYS A 161 2.61 3.23 -4.59
CA CYS A 161 3.63 2.17 -4.64
C CYS A 161 4.99 2.66 -5.15
N SER A 162 5.19 3.97 -5.35
CA SER A 162 6.44 4.55 -5.85
C SER A 162 7.50 4.63 -4.75
N LEU A 163 7.99 3.48 -4.27
CA LEU A 163 9.04 3.42 -3.25
C LEU A 163 10.26 4.22 -3.71
N PRO A 164 10.71 5.23 -2.95
CA PRO A 164 11.84 6.09 -3.32
C PRO A 164 13.09 5.28 -3.68
N TYR A 165 13.82 5.75 -4.69
CA TYR A 165 15.00 5.12 -5.27
C TYR A 165 14.78 3.75 -5.93
N PHE A 166 13.71 3.03 -5.57
CA PHE A 166 13.37 1.76 -6.17
C PHE A 166 12.54 1.96 -7.45
N PHE A 167 11.38 2.60 -7.33
CA PHE A 167 10.61 3.01 -8.50
C PHE A 167 10.82 4.49 -8.81
N GLU A 168 10.82 4.83 -10.11
CA GLU A 168 10.77 6.21 -10.54
C GLU A 168 9.52 6.88 -9.94
N PRO A 169 9.64 8.10 -9.38
CA PRO A 169 8.51 8.85 -8.87
C PRO A 169 7.49 9.14 -9.96
N VAL A 170 6.22 9.22 -9.59
CA VAL A 170 5.17 9.66 -10.52
C VAL A 170 5.15 11.19 -10.58
N LYS A 171 5.22 11.74 -11.79
CA LYS A 171 5.12 13.17 -12.04
C LYS A 171 3.71 13.52 -12.51
N LEU A 172 3.08 14.47 -11.85
CA LEU A 172 1.84 15.10 -12.32
C LEU A 172 2.14 16.52 -12.76
N ASN A 173 1.76 16.84 -14.00
CA ASN A 173 1.80 18.21 -14.48
C ASN A 173 0.56 18.94 -13.96
N THR A 174 0.77 19.96 -13.18
CA THR A 174 -0.28 20.80 -12.61
C THR A 174 -0.18 22.22 -13.18
N SER A 175 -1.17 23.06 -12.94
CA SER A 175 -1.10 24.49 -13.31
C SER A 175 0.06 25.25 -12.65
N LYS A 176 0.63 24.69 -11.56
CA LYS A 176 1.76 25.26 -10.81
C LYS A 176 3.11 24.61 -11.15
N GLY A 177 3.16 23.76 -12.19
CA GLY A 177 4.36 23.03 -12.59
C GLY A 177 4.29 21.53 -12.30
N ALA A 178 5.40 20.82 -12.52
CA ALA A 178 5.49 19.38 -12.27
C ALA A 178 5.63 19.10 -10.78
N THR A 179 4.74 18.27 -10.24
CA THR A 179 4.76 17.80 -8.86
C THR A 179 5.19 16.34 -8.82
N ILE A 180 6.08 15.99 -7.91
CA ILE A 180 6.71 14.67 -7.76
C ILE A 180 6.06 13.93 -6.61
N PHE A 181 5.54 12.74 -6.90
CA PHE A 181 4.90 11.87 -5.92
C PHE A 181 5.67 10.56 -5.74
N VAL A 182 5.78 10.15 -4.49
CA VAL A 182 6.37 8.88 -4.07
C VAL A 182 5.42 8.10 -3.18
N ASP A 183 5.85 6.91 -2.74
CA ASP A 183 5.11 6.00 -1.86
C ASP A 183 4.53 6.75 -0.65
N GLY A 184 3.26 6.47 -0.39
CA GLY A 184 2.55 7.07 0.74
C GLY A 184 3.16 6.72 2.10
N GLY A 185 3.87 5.59 2.18
CA GLY A 185 4.54 5.14 3.39
C GLY A 185 5.63 6.10 3.91
N VAL A 186 6.09 7.05 3.09
CA VAL A 186 7.00 8.12 3.53
C VAL A 186 6.33 8.99 4.61
N LEU A 187 5.05 9.34 4.44
CA LEU A 187 4.32 10.24 5.34
C LEU A 187 3.19 9.56 6.13
N SER A 188 2.55 8.50 5.62
CA SER A 188 1.53 7.74 6.35
C SER A 188 1.40 6.33 5.78
N ASN A 189 1.99 5.37 6.47
CA ASN A 189 1.95 3.98 6.03
C ASN A 189 0.65 3.27 6.43
N PHE A 190 -0.06 3.78 7.43
CA PHE A 190 -1.29 3.20 7.94
C PHE A 190 -2.34 4.28 8.22
N PRO A 191 -3.15 4.66 7.21
CA PRO A 191 -4.01 5.84 7.27
C PRO A 191 -5.33 5.61 8.04
N ILE A 192 -5.27 4.99 9.21
CA ILE A 192 -6.46 4.69 10.03
C ILE A 192 -7.17 5.96 10.51
N TRP A 193 -6.43 7.05 10.63
CA TRP A 193 -6.94 8.36 11.02
C TRP A 193 -8.03 8.91 10.08
N LEU A 194 -8.08 8.45 8.82
CA LEU A 194 -9.14 8.82 7.86
C LEU A 194 -10.55 8.43 8.33
N PHE A 195 -10.66 7.47 9.22
CA PHE A 195 -11.94 6.96 9.74
C PHE A 195 -12.22 7.38 11.18
N TYR A 196 -11.26 8.05 11.85
CA TYR A 196 -11.37 8.51 13.24
C TYR A 196 -11.35 10.05 13.35
N GLN A 197 -12.09 10.75 12.48
CA GLN A 197 -12.20 12.21 12.57
C GLN A 197 -12.92 12.61 13.85
N GLN A 198 -12.33 13.57 14.59
CA GLN A 198 -12.79 14.01 15.91
C GLN A 198 -14.20 14.63 15.91
N ASP A 199 -14.66 15.17 14.76
CA ASP A 199 -15.91 15.93 14.64
C ASP A 199 -17.15 15.09 14.28
N ARG A 200 -17.02 13.76 14.17
CA ARG A 200 -18.16 12.87 13.94
C ARG A 200 -18.42 12.01 15.16
N PRO A 201 -19.45 12.32 15.97
CA PRO A 201 -19.70 11.65 17.25
C PRO A 201 -20.09 10.17 17.12
N TYR A 202 -20.44 9.70 15.92
CA TYR A 202 -20.83 8.31 15.71
C TYR A 202 -20.06 7.68 14.54
N LYS A 203 -19.33 6.60 14.81
CA LYS A 203 -18.86 5.67 13.79
C LYS A 203 -20.09 5.08 13.11
N THR A 204 -20.29 5.40 11.84
CA THR A 204 -21.42 4.83 11.08
C THR A 204 -21.24 3.33 10.82
N ARG A 205 -20.00 2.85 10.86
CA ARG A 205 -19.57 1.45 10.70
C ARG A 205 -18.34 1.15 11.54
N PRO A 206 -18.15 -0.10 12.00
CA PRO A 206 -16.89 -0.52 12.60
C PRO A 206 -15.75 -0.35 11.62
N VAL A 207 -14.57 0.02 12.13
CA VAL A 207 -13.34 0.17 11.37
C VAL A 207 -12.39 -0.94 11.77
N LEU A 208 -11.88 -1.68 10.80
CA LEU A 208 -10.89 -2.74 11.00
C LEU A 208 -9.58 -2.36 10.30
N GLY A 209 -8.52 -2.21 11.06
CA GLY A 209 -7.18 -1.95 10.55
C GLY A 209 -6.35 -3.23 10.43
N ILE A 210 -5.65 -3.42 9.34
CA ILE A 210 -4.70 -4.52 9.11
C ILE A 210 -3.31 -3.93 8.93
N LYS A 211 -2.43 -4.12 9.91
CA LYS A 211 -1.10 -3.53 9.94
C LYS A 211 0.00 -4.58 9.91
N LEU A 212 0.89 -4.48 8.91
CA LEU A 212 2.10 -5.30 8.80
C LEU A 212 3.19 -4.70 9.70
N SER A 213 3.18 -5.04 10.97
CA SER A 213 4.20 -4.60 11.93
C SER A 213 4.22 -5.51 13.15
N TYR A 214 5.33 -5.44 13.87
CA TYR A 214 5.40 -5.97 15.21
C TYR A 214 4.56 -5.13 16.19
N SER A 215 4.07 -5.77 17.24
CA SER A 215 3.65 -5.03 18.42
C SER A 215 4.89 -4.37 19.05
N GLU A 216 4.72 -3.27 19.80
CA GLU A 216 5.85 -2.57 20.45
C GLU A 216 6.72 -3.49 21.31
N LYS A 217 6.16 -4.59 21.84
CA LYS A 217 6.84 -5.54 22.72
C LYS A 217 7.74 -6.57 22.00
N GLU A 218 7.55 -6.75 20.68
CA GLU A 218 8.16 -7.86 19.92
C GLU A 218 9.16 -7.41 18.84
N ARG A 219 9.63 -6.15 18.88
CA ARG A 219 10.50 -5.59 17.83
C ARG A 219 11.91 -6.21 17.87
N PRO A 220 12.36 -6.89 16.82
CA PRO A 220 13.73 -7.39 16.72
C PRO A 220 14.70 -6.22 16.47
N LYS A 221 15.95 -6.40 16.95
CA LYS A 221 17.04 -5.47 16.65
C LYS A 221 17.47 -5.66 15.19
N LYS A 222 17.51 -4.57 14.41
CA LYS A 222 17.97 -4.59 13.01
C LYS A 222 19.48 -4.58 12.94
N LYS A 223 20.03 -5.41 12.07
CA LYS A 223 21.44 -5.35 11.68
C LYS A 223 21.55 -4.42 10.45
N ILE A 224 22.44 -3.42 10.55
CA ILE A 224 22.68 -2.44 9.47
C ILE A 224 24.12 -2.61 9.04
N ASN A 225 24.35 -3.23 7.88
CA ASN A 225 25.69 -3.59 7.42
C ASN A 225 26.12 -2.80 6.17
N ASN A 226 25.16 -2.20 5.45
CA ASN A 226 25.42 -1.48 4.20
C ASN A 226 24.42 -0.34 4.00
N ALA A 227 24.61 0.45 2.96
CA ALA A 227 23.78 1.62 2.64
C ALA A 227 22.32 1.25 2.32
N ILE A 228 22.06 0.07 1.79
CA ILE A 228 20.71 -0.42 1.47
C ILE A 228 19.97 -0.75 2.77
N ASP A 229 20.64 -1.45 3.70
CA ASP A 229 20.10 -1.75 5.03
C ASP A 229 19.81 -0.45 5.79
N LEU A 230 20.73 0.53 5.70
CA LEU A 230 20.55 1.84 6.33
C LEU A 230 19.32 2.55 5.76
N PHE A 231 19.18 2.59 4.43
CA PHE A 231 18.01 3.20 3.78
C PHE A 231 16.71 2.51 4.21
N GLY A 232 16.68 1.17 4.19
CA GLY A 232 15.53 0.39 4.63
C GLY A 232 15.17 0.67 6.10
N ALA A 233 16.18 0.73 6.97
CA ALA A 233 15.99 1.04 8.40
C ALA A 233 15.47 2.46 8.62
N LEU A 234 16.01 3.46 7.90
CA LEU A 234 15.54 4.85 7.95
C LEU A 234 14.09 4.95 7.47
N PHE A 235 13.77 4.34 6.33
CA PHE A 235 12.42 4.36 5.77
C PHE A 235 11.40 3.73 6.72
N GLU A 236 11.72 2.57 7.30
CA GLU A 236 10.83 1.94 8.27
C GLU A 236 10.71 2.75 9.57
N THR A 237 11.80 3.36 10.05
CA THR A 237 11.75 4.22 11.24
C THR A 237 10.87 5.44 11.02
N MET A 238 10.96 6.06 9.84
CA MET A 238 10.08 7.18 9.46
C MET A 238 8.61 6.76 9.43
N LYS A 239 8.30 5.62 8.79
CA LYS A 239 6.94 5.06 8.73
C LYS A 239 6.36 4.85 10.12
N GLU A 240 7.13 4.24 11.00
CA GLU A 240 6.68 3.94 12.37
C GLU A 240 6.51 5.20 13.22
N ALA A 241 7.42 6.16 13.11
CA ALA A 241 7.31 7.43 13.82
C ALA A 241 6.07 8.22 13.42
N HIS A 242 5.72 8.17 12.14
CA HIS A 242 4.52 8.86 11.63
C HIS A 242 3.23 8.13 12.05
N ASP A 243 3.19 6.83 11.87
CA ASP A 243 2.05 6.01 12.27
C ASP A 243 1.77 6.12 13.78
N GLY A 244 2.84 6.11 14.61
CA GLY A 244 2.74 6.21 16.08
C GLY A 244 2.07 7.50 16.56
N ARG A 245 2.14 8.59 15.80
CA ARG A 245 1.45 9.86 16.13
C ARG A 245 -0.07 9.77 15.95
N HIS A 246 -0.53 8.92 15.04
CA HIS A 246 -1.95 8.80 14.68
C HIS A 246 -2.62 7.57 15.28
N ILE A 247 -1.85 6.60 15.78
CA ILE A 247 -2.36 5.40 16.43
C ILE A 247 -2.44 5.66 17.94
N SER A 248 -3.64 6.00 18.43
CA SER A 248 -3.86 6.03 19.88
C SER A 248 -4.15 4.62 20.39
N ARG A 249 -3.89 4.35 21.67
CA ARG A 249 -4.24 3.08 22.33
C ARG A 249 -5.72 2.69 22.16
N ARG A 250 -6.61 3.67 21.97
CA ARG A 250 -8.03 3.43 21.69
C ARG A 250 -8.28 2.76 20.34
N HIS A 251 -7.38 2.95 19.37
CA HIS A 251 -7.52 2.39 18.03
C HIS A 251 -6.97 0.97 17.94
N GLU A 252 -6.04 0.57 18.83
CA GLU A 252 -5.40 -0.75 18.81
C GLU A 252 -6.41 -1.90 18.93
N LYS A 253 -7.50 -1.69 19.65
CA LYS A 253 -8.60 -2.68 19.75
C LYS A 253 -9.28 -3.00 18.43
N ASP A 254 -9.16 -2.12 17.45
CA ASP A 254 -9.72 -2.24 16.11
C ASP A 254 -8.64 -2.62 15.06
N MET A 255 -7.44 -3.08 15.51
CA MET A 255 -6.29 -3.31 14.64
C MET A 255 -5.74 -4.74 14.77
N VAL A 256 -5.58 -5.38 13.62
CA VAL A 256 -4.85 -6.64 13.50
C VAL A 256 -3.39 -6.32 13.22
N PHE A 257 -2.50 -6.73 14.12
CA PHE A 257 -1.05 -6.65 13.93
C PHE A 257 -0.54 -8.00 13.37
N ILE A 258 0.11 -7.95 12.23
CA ILE A 258 0.71 -9.11 11.59
C ILE A 258 2.23 -8.92 11.60
N PRO A 259 2.96 -9.56 12.54
CA PRO A 259 4.41 -9.44 12.64
C PRO A 259 5.06 -10.22 11.51
N VAL A 260 5.63 -9.51 10.54
CA VAL A 260 6.30 -10.10 9.40
C VAL A 260 7.80 -9.97 9.59
N GLU A 261 8.48 -11.10 9.85
CA GLU A 261 9.93 -11.18 10.10
C GLU A 261 10.72 -11.25 8.80
N ASP A 262 11.98 -10.78 8.84
CA ASP A 262 13.13 -11.04 7.95
C ASP A 262 12.94 -11.00 6.42
N ILE A 263 11.87 -10.39 5.92
CA ILE A 263 11.70 -10.17 4.48
C ILE A 263 11.95 -8.69 4.19
N VAL A 264 12.93 -8.41 3.35
CA VAL A 264 13.20 -7.04 2.89
C VAL A 264 12.05 -6.60 1.97
N THR A 265 11.51 -5.40 2.18
CA THR A 265 10.35 -4.86 1.43
C THR A 265 10.56 -4.83 -0.09
N THR A 266 11.82 -4.84 -0.52
CA THR A 266 12.26 -4.82 -1.93
C THR A 266 12.72 -6.17 -2.48
N GLU A 267 12.56 -7.26 -1.71
CA GLU A 267 12.89 -8.61 -2.16
C GLU A 267 11.75 -9.16 -3.02
N PHE A 268 11.82 -8.96 -4.34
CA PHE A 268 10.82 -9.47 -5.29
C PHE A 268 10.97 -10.96 -5.62
N GLU A 269 11.89 -11.65 -4.97
CA GLU A 269 12.10 -13.10 -5.10
C GLU A 269 11.60 -13.82 -3.84
N LEU A 270 10.30 -13.98 -3.73
CA LEU A 270 9.73 -14.88 -2.74
C LEU A 270 9.65 -16.30 -3.33
N ASN A 271 10.21 -17.27 -2.61
CA ASN A 271 9.90 -18.66 -2.92
C ASN A 271 8.44 -18.97 -2.46
N GLU A 272 7.85 -20.00 -3.06
CA GLU A 272 6.45 -20.38 -2.77
C GLU A 272 6.22 -20.69 -1.29
N GLN A 273 7.21 -21.25 -0.59
CA GLN A 273 7.10 -21.54 0.85
C GLN A 273 6.96 -20.26 1.69
N LYS A 274 7.79 -19.24 1.43
CA LYS A 274 7.70 -17.95 2.11
C LYS A 274 6.39 -17.24 1.83
N LYS A 275 5.91 -17.31 0.59
CA LYS A 275 4.63 -16.74 0.16
C LYS A 275 3.46 -17.37 0.92
N LEU A 276 3.40 -18.72 0.93
CA LEU A 276 2.38 -19.45 1.68
C LEU A 276 2.44 -19.15 3.19
N ALA A 277 3.65 -19.09 3.76
CA ALA A 277 3.82 -18.75 5.17
C ALA A 277 3.30 -17.35 5.53
N LEU A 278 3.51 -16.35 4.64
CA LEU A 278 2.95 -15.01 4.81
C LEU A 278 1.42 -15.01 4.81
N ILE A 279 0.83 -15.70 3.83
CA ILE A 279 -0.64 -15.81 3.71
C ILE A 279 -1.21 -16.47 4.95
N GLU A 280 -0.61 -17.57 5.40
CA GLU A 280 -1.05 -18.31 6.58
C GLU A 280 -0.92 -17.48 7.85
N LEU A 281 0.20 -16.77 8.03
CA LEU A 281 0.43 -15.84 9.15
C LEU A 281 -0.68 -14.78 9.20
N GLY A 282 -0.97 -14.14 8.08
CA GLY A 282 -2.02 -13.13 7.97
C GLY A 282 -3.39 -13.67 8.32
N ARG A 283 -3.72 -14.87 7.79
CA ARG A 283 -4.98 -15.56 8.06
C ARG A 283 -5.12 -15.92 9.54
N ASN A 284 -4.09 -16.50 10.15
CA ASN A 284 -4.14 -16.97 11.51
C ASN A 284 -4.24 -15.81 12.51
N ARG A 285 -3.40 -14.78 12.38
CA ARG A 285 -3.45 -13.57 13.22
C ARG A 285 -4.80 -12.87 13.14
N THR A 286 -5.35 -12.76 11.95
CA THR A 286 -6.66 -12.14 11.75
C THR A 286 -7.79 -12.99 12.33
N ASN A 287 -7.75 -14.30 12.16
CA ASN A 287 -8.74 -15.19 12.77
C ASN A 287 -8.73 -15.11 14.30
N GLU A 288 -7.55 -15.10 14.92
CA GLU A 288 -7.41 -14.96 16.38
C GLU A 288 -7.98 -13.63 16.87
N PHE A 289 -7.66 -12.54 16.17
CA PHE A 289 -8.18 -11.21 16.50
C PHE A 289 -9.71 -11.16 16.41
N LEU A 290 -10.27 -11.65 15.30
CA LEU A 290 -11.71 -11.60 15.05
C LEU A 290 -12.54 -12.48 15.99
N LYS A 291 -11.94 -13.44 16.72
CA LYS A 291 -12.63 -14.18 17.79
C LYS A 291 -13.01 -13.28 18.96
N LYS A 292 -12.23 -12.23 19.21
CA LYS A 292 -12.35 -11.33 20.36
C LYS A 292 -12.84 -9.93 19.98
N TRP A 293 -12.89 -9.62 18.68
CA TRP A 293 -13.26 -8.30 18.21
C TRP A 293 -14.74 -8.05 18.39
N SER A 294 -15.07 -7.09 19.25
CA SER A 294 -16.42 -6.58 19.51
C SER A 294 -16.44 -5.08 19.21
N TYR A 295 -17.49 -4.58 18.58
CA TYR A 295 -17.65 -3.18 18.12
C TYR A 295 -18.96 -2.57 18.66
#